data_ef0fdf0af3b2bbe71dfde55624b37736
#
_entry.id   ef0fdf0af3b2bbe71dfde55624b37736
#
_cell.length_a   1.000
_cell.length_b   1.000
_cell.length_c   1.000
_cell.angle_alpha   90.00
_cell.angle_beta   90.00
_cell.angle_gamma   90.00
#
_symmetry.space_group_name_H-M   'P 1'
#
loop_
_entity.id
_entity.type
_entity.pdbx_description
1 polymer ?
#
loop_
_entity_poly.entity_id
_entity_poly.type
_entity_poly.pdbx_seq_one_letter_code
_entity_poly.pdbx_strand_id
1 'polypeptide(L)'
;MKSNKAMNYLLNRLTAMKKLLIASLFLSGTCVLNATDLTWAGGEVGNNSGFNFSDFGNWSPMGNTPSSFDNVTIGNFTATTDGSTDQYKINGFTQVNDLRIENLVLPKGVRFFIYTTSSDTPTINGNIYIGNIDLVEGGGGEWRSPDIRGGTFGMDFVVKGSITIAPTSTTTQNNASVLTFGGTNTGGFFKSLSIGENAAVDDSTGYKTAVYLDASYAGATLELAGANPAGDTSNWAVIHGVVKMNNSADGSKYASLLIGRNEEGGKFKDSYVSVGGLSGTGRISTKLISDASNAATSYLTFSNAEGVNTTFNGTIVRANKNYKDNVAFIMDGAGTQTLSLSRNTAGVVGVTVKNGTLYYNNESSSGKLVMEGGKFGAVNGSAEFDSAVWSGGKISYANHEAFPGGTPEMIIINGEFEKALDGQIAIDFEGLDATDLIGDSFYLISAGTRKGFLDDANDDFIAENLKNALADFAWNGGTLQVTFNQVPEPAEIAAFIGALALIFAIRRRRK
;
A
#
# COMPACT_ATOMS: atom_id res chain seq x y z
N MET A 1 16.58 -24.88 -72.64
CA MET A 1 15.09 -24.87 -72.52
C MET A 1 14.51 -25.60 -71.28
N LYS A 2 15.27 -26.40 -70.55
CA LYS A 2 14.77 -27.07 -69.29
C LYS A 2 14.77 -26.21 -68.00
N SER A 3 15.56 -25.15 -67.93
CA SER A 3 15.68 -24.31 -66.74
C SER A 3 14.46 -23.41 -66.45
N ASN A 4 13.80 -22.90 -67.50
CA ASN A 4 12.68 -21.97 -67.33
C ASN A 4 11.37 -22.64 -66.82
N LYS A 5 11.21 -23.95 -67.07
CA LYS A 5 10.01 -24.66 -66.56
C LYS A 5 10.08 -24.91 -65.04
N ALA A 6 11.26 -25.18 -64.49
CA ALA A 6 11.44 -25.38 -63.07
C ALA A 6 11.27 -24.07 -62.28
N MET A 7 11.75 -22.97 -62.85
CA MET A 7 11.61 -21.64 -62.21
C MET A 7 10.15 -21.19 -62.15
N ASN A 8 9.41 -21.38 -63.24
CA ASN A 8 7.99 -21.07 -63.27
C ASN A 8 7.13 -21.96 -62.35
N TYR A 9 7.53 -23.22 -62.17
CA TYR A 9 6.87 -24.13 -61.23
C TYR A 9 7.11 -23.69 -59.77
N LEU A 10 8.36 -23.26 -59.44
CA LEU A 10 8.70 -22.74 -58.13
C LEU A 10 7.95 -21.42 -57.84
N LEU A 11 7.89 -20.50 -58.81
CA LEU A 11 7.21 -19.22 -58.67
C LEU A 11 5.70 -19.40 -58.44
N ASN A 12 5.07 -20.33 -59.13
CA ASN A 12 3.64 -20.65 -58.96
C ASN A 12 3.36 -21.30 -57.60
N ARG A 13 4.25 -22.14 -57.07
CA ARG A 13 4.14 -22.68 -55.70
C ARG A 13 4.33 -21.61 -54.61
N LEU A 14 5.30 -20.70 -54.80
CA LEU A 14 5.48 -19.56 -53.87
C LEU A 14 4.27 -18.64 -53.85
N THR A 15 3.66 -18.39 -55.03
CA THR A 15 2.46 -17.55 -55.12
C THR A 15 1.24 -18.26 -54.49
N ALA A 16 1.11 -19.58 -54.69
CA ALA A 16 0.07 -20.37 -54.03
C ALA A 16 0.25 -20.43 -52.50
N MET A 17 1.49 -20.59 -51.99
CA MET A 17 1.80 -20.53 -50.57
C MET A 17 1.55 -19.14 -49.97
N LYS A 18 1.89 -18.04 -50.67
CA LYS A 18 1.55 -16.68 -50.24
C LYS A 18 0.03 -16.47 -50.13
N LYS A 19 -0.73 -16.97 -51.11
CA LYS A 19 -2.20 -16.90 -51.08
C LYS A 19 -2.80 -17.74 -49.93
N LEU A 20 -2.22 -18.90 -49.63
CA LEU A 20 -2.64 -19.75 -48.53
C LEU A 20 -2.27 -19.08 -47.16
N LEU A 21 -1.10 -18.46 -47.06
CA LEU A 21 -0.68 -17.73 -45.86
C LEU A 21 -1.57 -16.50 -45.63
N ILE A 22 -1.91 -15.77 -46.67
CA ILE A 22 -2.82 -14.61 -46.57
C ILE A 22 -4.24 -15.09 -46.21
N ALA A 23 -4.71 -16.20 -46.82
CA ALA A 23 -6.00 -16.75 -46.44
C ALA A 23 -6.04 -17.30 -45.01
N SER A 24 -4.95 -17.90 -44.52
CA SER A 24 -4.88 -18.33 -43.13
C SER A 24 -4.75 -17.15 -42.16
N LEU A 25 -4.10 -16.04 -42.55
CA LEU A 25 -4.12 -14.80 -41.76
C LEU A 25 -5.50 -14.11 -41.75
N PHE A 26 -6.30 -14.28 -42.79
CA PHE A 26 -7.68 -13.76 -42.84
C PHE A 26 -8.70 -14.73 -42.20
N LEU A 27 -8.39 -16.04 -42.07
CA LEU A 27 -9.23 -16.97 -41.29
C LEU A 27 -8.86 -17.03 -39.82
N SER A 28 -7.69 -16.54 -39.42
CA SER A 28 -7.46 -16.07 -38.06
C SER A 28 -8.08 -14.67 -37.88
N GLY A 29 -9.28 -14.50 -38.41
CA GLY A 29 -10.17 -13.43 -38.01
C GLY A 29 -10.20 -13.52 -36.48
N THR A 30 -9.54 -12.57 -35.84
CA THR A 30 -9.80 -12.28 -34.45
C THR A 30 -11.33 -12.27 -34.36
N CYS A 31 -11.93 -13.35 -33.85
CA CYS A 31 -13.18 -13.20 -33.13
C CYS A 31 -12.83 -12.17 -32.07
N VAL A 32 -13.10 -10.91 -32.33
CA VAL A 32 -13.24 -9.92 -31.29
C VAL A 32 -14.43 -10.44 -30.52
N LEU A 33 -14.14 -11.24 -29.49
CA LEU A 33 -15.14 -11.59 -28.50
C LEU A 33 -15.45 -10.24 -27.84
N ASN A 34 -16.51 -9.60 -28.37
CA ASN A 34 -17.01 -8.37 -27.77
C ASN A 34 -17.46 -8.74 -26.37
N ALA A 35 -16.93 -8.05 -25.38
CA ALA A 35 -17.46 -8.12 -24.03
C ALA A 35 -18.95 -7.83 -24.07
N THR A 36 -19.75 -8.72 -23.48
CA THR A 36 -21.19 -8.50 -23.32
C THR A 36 -21.44 -7.85 -21.98
N ASP A 37 -22.26 -6.82 -21.93
CA ASP A 37 -22.70 -6.23 -20.67
C ASP A 37 -23.89 -7.04 -20.14
N LEU A 38 -23.67 -7.73 -19.03
CA LEU A 38 -24.67 -8.56 -18.35
C LEU A 38 -25.08 -7.90 -17.04
N THR A 39 -26.38 -7.74 -16.85
CA THR A 39 -26.92 -7.21 -15.59
C THR A 39 -27.59 -8.32 -14.80
N TRP A 40 -27.32 -8.39 -13.52
CA TRP A 40 -28.00 -9.29 -12.61
C TRP A 40 -29.48 -8.95 -12.53
N ALA A 41 -30.32 -9.85 -13.01
CA ALA A 41 -31.78 -9.65 -13.06
C ALA A 41 -32.47 -10.00 -11.73
N GLY A 42 -31.74 -10.61 -10.79
CA GLY A 42 -32.30 -11.14 -9.55
C GLY A 42 -33.16 -12.37 -9.81
N GLY A 43 -32.78 -13.54 -9.33
CA GLY A 43 -33.68 -14.69 -9.31
C GLY A 43 -34.84 -14.43 -8.35
N GLU A 44 -36.01 -15.06 -8.58
CA GLU A 44 -37.10 -15.01 -7.61
C GLU A 44 -36.62 -15.51 -6.24
N VAL A 45 -37.01 -14.77 -5.22
CA VAL A 45 -36.69 -15.13 -3.82
C VAL A 45 -37.43 -16.42 -3.47
N GLY A 46 -36.73 -17.50 -3.41
CA GLY A 46 -37.33 -18.77 -3.06
C GLY A 46 -36.28 -19.86 -2.86
N ASN A 47 -35.83 -19.96 -1.67
CA ASN A 47 -35.01 -20.98 -1.02
C ASN A 47 -33.59 -20.55 -0.67
N ASN A 48 -33.20 -20.87 0.56
CA ASN A 48 -31.92 -20.70 1.22
C ASN A 48 -30.66 -21.23 0.48
N SER A 49 -30.78 -21.65 -0.77
CA SER A 49 -29.71 -22.27 -1.55
C SER A 49 -28.79 -21.28 -2.26
N GLY A 50 -29.09 -19.98 -2.26
CA GLY A 50 -28.33 -18.96 -3.00
C GLY A 50 -28.59 -19.01 -4.51
N PHE A 51 -28.33 -17.93 -5.18
CA PHE A 51 -28.43 -17.83 -6.62
C PHE A 51 -27.13 -18.36 -7.25
N ASN A 52 -27.26 -19.08 -8.36
CA ASN A 52 -26.10 -19.59 -9.07
C ASN A 52 -25.62 -18.54 -10.09
N PHE A 53 -24.36 -18.15 -10.03
CA PHE A 53 -23.74 -17.21 -10.96
C PHE A 53 -23.79 -17.70 -12.41
N SER A 54 -23.67 -19.01 -12.61
CA SER A 54 -23.73 -19.64 -13.93
C SER A 54 -25.12 -19.89 -14.45
N ASP A 55 -26.19 -19.55 -13.70
CA ASP A 55 -27.57 -19.73 -14.17
C ASP A 55 -27.95 -18.58 -15.12
N PHE A 56 -28.19 -18.93 -16.38
CA PHE A 56 -28.52 -17.98 -17.44
C PHE A 56 -29.85 -17.21 -17.21
N GLY A 57 -30.73 -17.74 -16.38
CA GLY A 57 -31.98 -17.06 -16.00
C GLY A 57 -31.77 -15.85 -15.07
N ASN A 58 -30.61 -15.75 -14.43
CA ASN A 58 -30.28 -14.68 -13.51
C ASN A 58 -29.69 -13.43 -14.19
N TRP A 59 -29.46 -13.46 -15.50
CA TRP A 59 -28.80 -12.39 -16.22
C TRP A 59 -29.67 -11.75 -17.31
N SER A 60 -29.49 -10.47 -17.54
CA SER A 60 -30.10 -9.74 -18.65
C SER A 60 -28.98 -9.24 -19.58
N PRO A 61 -29.04 -9.52 -20.91
CA PRO A 61 -30.10 -10.26 -21.60
C PRO A 61 -30.12 -11.75 -21.23
N MET A 62 -31.33 -12.31 -21.11
CA MET A 62 -31.54 -13.72 -20.79
C MET A 62 -30.85 -14.66 -21.78
N GLY A 63 -30.40 -15.81 -21.31
CA GLY A 63 -29.77 -16.84 -22.14
C GLY A 63 -28.24 -16.76 -22.17
N ASN A 64 -27.65 -15.78 -21.51
CA ASN A 64 -26.21 -15.67 -21.39
C ASN A 64 -25.77 -16.05 -19.99
N THR A 65 -24.60 -16.70 -19.89
CA THR A 65 -23.89 -16.90 -18.61
C THR A 65 -22.60 -16.09 -18.64
N PRO A 66 -22.23 -15.41 -17.57
CA PRO A 66 -21.00 -14.63 -17.55
C PRO A 66 -19.76 -15.47 -17.88
N SER A 67 -18.90 -14.93 -18.69
CA SER A 67 -17.61 -15.47 -19.09
C SER A 67 -16.47 -14.52 -18.72
N SER A 68 -15.24 -14.97 -18.95
CA SER A 68 -14.04 -14.15 -18.70
C SER A 68 -13.94 -12.88 -19.55
N PHE A 69 -14.80 -12.71 -20.53
CA PHE A 69 -14.83 -11.54 -21.42
C PHE A 69 -15.99 -10.60 -21.11
N ASP A 70 -16.95 -11.02 -20.31
CA ASP A 70 -18.18 -10.25 -20.08
C ASP A 70 -18.03 -9.28 -18.91
N ASN A 71 -18.62 -8.09 -19.05
CA ASN A 71 -18.79 -7.15 -17.98
C ASN A 71 -20.07 -7.50 -17.20
N VAL A 72 -19.97 -7.55 -15.89
CA VAL A 72 -21.07 -7.94 -15.02
C VAL A 72 -21.47 -6.78 -14.11
N THR A 73 -22.75 -6.43 -14.13
CA THR A 73 -23.33 -5.43 -13.24
C THR A 73 -24.31 -6.08 -12.26
N ILE A 74 -24.07 -5.91 -10.97
CA ILE A 74 -24.96 -6.28 -9.89
C ILE A 74 -25.47 -4.98 -9.27
N GLY A 75 -26.74 -4.66 -9.51
CA GLY A 75 -27.31 -3.41 -9.03
C GLY A 75 -28.73 -3.19 -9.49
N ASN A 76 -29.29 -2.04 -9.08
CA ASN A 76 -30.69 -1.66 -9.30
C ASN A 76 -31.68 -2.69 -8.73
N PHE A 77 -31.29 -3.38 -7.65
CA PHE A 77 -32.21 -4.28 -6.95
C PHE A 77 -32.07 -4.15 -5.43
N THR A 78 -33.12 -4.58 -4.73
CA THR A 78 -33.14 -4.68 -3.28
C THR A 78 -32.95 -6.14 -2.90
N ALA A 79 -31.93 -6.44 -2.12
CA ALA A 79 -31.77 -7.77 -1.53
C ALA A 79 -32.92 -8.00 -0.53
N THR A 80 -33.61 -9.11 -0.67
CA THR A 80 -34.73 -9.49 0.22
C THR A 80 -34.35 -10.71 1.03
N THR A 81 -34.97 -10.86 2.21
CA THR A 81 -34.85 -12.07 3.02
C THR A 81 -36.14 -12.87 2.92
N ASP A 82 -36.04 -14.17 2.93
CA ASP A 82 -37.18 -15.08 3.07
C ASP A 82 -37.67 -15.24 4.54
N GLY A 83 -37.05 -14.46 5.42
CA GLY A 83 -37.37 -14.48 6.87
C GLY A 83 -36.65 -15.61 7.63
N SER A 84 -35.89 -16.48 6.97
CA SER A 84 -35.23 -17.62 7.61
C SER A 84 -33.71 -17.46 7.68
N THR A 85 -33.10 -16.68 6.80
CA THR A 85 -31.67 -16.41 6.83
C THR A 85 -31.36 -14.99 6.37
N ASP A 86 -30.51 -14.33 7.11
CA ASP A 86 -30.07 -12.97 6.83
C ASP A 86 -29.00 -12.92 5.72
N GLN A 87 -29.08 -13.78 4.69
CA GLN A 87 -28.03 -13.90 3.71
C GLN A 87 -28.57 -13.93 2.28
N TYR A 88 -28.09 -13.00 1.45
CA TYR A 88 -28.25 -13.03 0.01
C TYR A 88 -26.95 -13.51 -0.61
N LYS A 89 -26.97 -14.63 -1.32
CA LYS A 89 -25.76 -15.30 -1.83
C LYS A 89 -25.83 -15.43 -3.34
N ILE A 90 -24.76 -15.02 -4.01
CA ILE A 90 -24.48 -15.38 -5.40
C ILE A 90 -23.36 -16.40 -5.40
N ASN A 91 -23.66 -17.65 -5.74
CA ASN A 91 -22.72 -18.76 -5.69
C ASN A 91 -22.11 -19.04 -7.08
N GLY A 92 -20.93 -19.65 -7.10
CA GLY A 92 -20.33 -20.18 -8.33
C GLY A 92 -19.63 -19.13 -9.19
N PHE A 93 -19.24 -18.01 -8.59
CA PHE A 93 -18.41 -17.02 -9.28
C PHE A 93 -17.08 -17.65 -9.72
N THR A 94 -16.72 -17.49 -11.00
CA THR A 94 -15.48 -18.02 -11.57
C THR A 94 -14.63 -16.93 -12.19
N GLN A 95 -15.07 -16.38 -13.34
CA GLN A 95 -14.33 -15.37 -14.08
C GLN A 95 -15.28 -14.38 -14.75
N VAL A 96 -14.89 -13.11 -14.74
CA VAL A 96 -15.53 -12.03 -15.52
C VAL A 96 -14.45 -11.07 -16.00
N ASN A 97 -14.81 -10.18 -16.94
CA ASN A 97 -13.98 -9.05 -17.29
C ASN A 97 -14.10 -7.97 -16.20
N ASP A 98 -15.15 -7.17 -16.22
CA ASP A 98 -15.43 -6.17 -15.18
C ASP A 98 -16.54 -6.64 -14.24
N LEU A 99 -16.43 -6.26 -12.97
CA LEU A 99 -17.50 -6.43 -11.98
C LEU A 99 -17.94 -5.06 -11.47
N ARG A 100 -19.22 -4.73 -11.63
CA ARG A 100 -19.86 -3.55 -11.05
C ARG A 100 -20.87 -3.94 -9.99
N ILE A 101 -20.81 -3.27 -8.86
CA ILE A 101 -21.80 -3.38 -7.79
C ILE A 101 -22.27 -1.95 -7.48
N GLU A 102 -23.48 -1.60 -7.88
CA GLU A 102 -24.00 -0.25 -7.73
C GLU A 102 -25.53 -0.22 -7.56
N ASN A 103 -26.02 0.79 -6.86
CA ASN A 103 -27.45 0.96 -6.55
C ASN A 103 -28.07 -0.27 -5.86
N LEU A 104 -27.28 -0.89 -5.00
CA LEU A 104 -27.67 -2.07 -4.24
C LEU A 104 -28.33 -1.61 -2.93
N VAL A 105 -29.56 -2.07 -2.66
CA VAL A 105 -30.27 -1.79 -1.41
C VAL A 105 -30.19 -3.00 -0.49
N LEU A 106 -29.58 -2.82 0.67
CA LEU A 106 -29.43 -3.87 1.69
C LEU A 106 -30.26 -3.51 2.94
N PRO A 107 -31.38 -4.21 3.19
CA PRO A 107 -32.10 -4.07 4.44
C PRO A 107 -31.24 -4.46 5.65
N LYS A 108 -31.53 -3.88 6.80
CA LYS A 108 -30.85 -4.21 8.05
C LYS A 108 -30.94 -5.70 8.34
N GLY A 109 -29.80 -6.30 8.68
CA GLY A 109 -29.69 -7.74 8.93
C GLY A 109 -29.36 -8.57 7.69
N VAL A 110 -29.47 -8.01 6.49
CA VAL A 110 -29.10 -8.72 5.26
C VAL A 110 -27.62 -8.67 5.02
N ARG A 111 -27.03 -9.82 4.74
CA ARG A 111 -25.63 -10.00 4.31
C ARG A 111 -25.63 -10.31 2.83
N PHE A 112 -24.84 -9.58 2.07
CA PHE A 112 -24.67 -9.84 0.65
C PHE A 112 -23.31 -10.49 0.40
N PHE A 113 -23.32 -11.63 -0.30
CA PHE A 113 -22.11 -12.40 -0.56
C PHE A 113 -22.01 -12.80 -2.02
N ILE A 114 -20.78 -12.73 -2.55
CA ILE A 114 -20.38 -13.38 -3.80
C ILE A 114 -19.44 -14.52 -3.42
N TYR A 115 -19.86 -15.76 -3.64
CA TYR A 115 -19.10 -16.95 -3.33
C TYR A 115 -18.42 -17.53 -4.57
N THR A 116 -17.13 -17.79 -4.43
CA THR A 116 -16.38 -18.54 -5.41
C THR A 116 -16.33 -20.00 -4.98
N THR A 117 -16.80 -20.90 -5.84
CA THR A 117 -16.86 -22.35 -5.54
C THR A 117 -15.92 -23.18 -6.43
N SER A 118 -15.23 -22.52 -7.36
CA SER A 118 -14.35 -23.19 -8.32
C SER A 118 -13.08 -23.71 -7.66
N SER A 119 -12.57 -24.85 -8.14
CA SER A 119 -11.21 -25.31 -7.87
C SER A 119 -10.14 -24.43 -8.56
N ASP A 120 -10.58 -23.66 -9.56
CA ASP A 120 -9.72 -22.75 -10.31
C ASP A 120 -9.66 -21.40 -9.62
N THR A 121 -8.56 -20.66 -9.77
CA THR A 121 -8.39 -19.33 -9.21
C THR A 121 -9.45 -18.37 -9.77
N PRO A 122 -10.40 -17.90 -8.96
CA PRO A 122 -11.39 -16.94 -9.41
C PRO A 122 -10.70 -15.65 -9.84
N THR A 123 -11.08 -15.13 -11.02
CA THR A 123 -10.37 -14.01 -11.61
C THR A 123 -11.33 -12.95 -12.15
N ILE A 124 -11.05 -11.69 -11.82
CA ILE A 124 -11.61 -10.53 -12.51
C ILE A 124 -10.52 -10.01 -13.44
N ASN A 125 -10.70 -10.18 -14.76
CA ASN A 125 -9.69 -9.82 -15.74
C ASN A 125 -9.56 -8.31 -15.93
N GLY A 126 -10.62 -7.56 -15.71
CA GLY A 126 -10.69 -6.11 -15.72
C GLY A 126 -10.77 -5.52 -14.32
N ASN A 127 -11.75 -4.63 -14.11
CA ASN A 127 -11.84 -3.78 -12.93
C ASN A 127 -13.04 -4.14 -12.05
N ILE A 128 -12.97 -3.71 -10.79
CA ILE A 128 -14.11 -3.69 -9.87
C ILE A 128 -14.54 -2.23 -9.67
N TYR A 129 -15.85 -1.99 -9.80
CA TYR A 129 -16.48 -0.71 -9.47
C TYR A 129 -17.54 -0.91 -8.39
N ILE A 130 -17.42 -0.17 -7.30
CA ILE A 130 -18.42 -0.12 -6.24
C ILE A 130 -18.99 1.29 -6.20
N GLY A 131 -20.27 1.40 -6.53
CA GLY A 131 -21.04 2.64 -6.47
C GLY A 131 -21.84 2.76 -5.18
N ASN A 132 -23.12 3.13 -5.32
CA ASN A 132 -24.01 3.35 -4.19
C ASN A 132 -24.47 2.02 -3.58
N ILE A 133 -24.29 1.88 -2.28
CA ILE A 133 -24.85 0.78 -1.50
C ILE A 133 -25.71 1.38 -0.40
N ASP A 134 -27.03 1.22 -0.53
CA ASP A 134 -28.01 1.74 0.40
C ASP A 134 -28.30 0.71 1.50
N LEU A 135 -27.96 1.06 2.73
CA LEU A 135 -28.29 0.28 3.91
C LEU A 135 -29.58 0.83 4.52
N VAL A 136 -30.69 0.15 4.30
CA VAL A 136 -32.02 0.62 4.76
C VAL A 136 -32.31 0.13 6.18
N GLU A 137 -32.80 1.00 7.04
CA GLU A 137 -33.25 0.61 8.38
C GLU A 137 -34.52 -0.27 8.32
N GLY A 138 -34.47 -1.41 9.01
CA GLY A 138 -35.56 -2.36 9.12
C GLY A 138 -35.09 -3.73 9.64
N GLY A 139 -35.67 -4.24 10.70
CA GLY A 139 -35.29 -5.52 11.30
C GLY A 139 -34.11 -5.44 12.31
N GLY A 140 -33.88 -6.53 13.06
CA GLY A 140 -32.78 -6.66 14.02
C GLY A 140 -31.57 -7.35 13.37
N GLY A 141 -30.37 -6.82 13.57
CA GLY A 141 -29.12 -7.44 13.09
C GLY A 141 -28.07 -6.42 12.67
N GLU A 142 -26.88 -6.86 12.36
CA GLU A 142 -25.78 -6.02 11.88
C GLU A 142 -25.86 -5.85 10.35
N TRP A 143 -25.61 -4.65 9.85
CA TRP A 143 -25.41 -4.43 8.42
C TRP A 143 -24.11 -5.08 7.98
N ARG A 144 -24.10 -5.70 6.81
CA ARG A 144 -22.89 -6.22 6.21
C ARG A 144 -22.80 -5.85 4.74
N SER A 145 -21.68 -5.32 4.40
CA SER A 145 -21.27 -4.92 3.04
C SER A 145 -21.20 -6.11 2.09
N PRO A 146 -21.15 -5.85 0.78
CA PRO A 146 -20.77 -6.86 -0.18
C PRO A 146 -19.43 -7.50 0.18
N ASP A 147 -19.49 -8.82 0.43
CA ASP A 147 -18.31 -9.62 0.73
C ASP A 147 -18.04 -10.56 -0.45
N ILE A 148 -16.84 -10.54 -0.98
CA ILE A 148 -16.35 -11.56 -1.90
C ILE A 148 -15.62 -12.62 -1.06
N ARG A 149 -16.12 -13.87 -1.14
CA ARG A 149 -15.65 -14.97 -0.30
C ARG A 149 -15.24 -16.18 -1.11
N GLY A 150 -14.18 -16.85 -0.69
CA GLY A 150 -13.89 -18.21 -1.12
C GLY A 150 -14.87 -19.21 -0.48
N GLY A 151 -15.44 -20.11 -1.28
CA GLY A 151 -16.29 -21.21 -0.77
C GLY A 151 -15.48 -22.32 -0.11
N THR A 152 -14.18 -22.39 -0.38
CA THR A 152 -13.26 -23.39 0.16
C THR A 152 -12.01 -22.69 0.69
N PHE A 153 -11.47 -23.18 1.81
CA PHE A 153 -10.22 -22.65 2.38
C PHE A 153 -9.06 -22.77 1.38
N GLY A 154 -8.24 -21.73 1.28
CA GLY A 154 -6.97 -21.78 0.57
C GLY A 154 -7.02 -21.48 -0.92
N MET A 155 -8.02 -20.75 -1.40
CA MET A 155 -8.07 -20.29 -2.78
C MET A 155 -7.29 -18.98 -2.96
N ASP A 156 -6.66 -18.84 -4.11
CA ASP A 156 -6.11 -17.56 -4.58
C ASP A 156 -7.24 -16.76 -5.26
N PHE A 157 -7.22 -15.43 -5.15
CA PHE A 157 -8.15 -14.55 -5.85
C PHE A 157 -7.37 -13.46 -6.57
N VAL A 158 -7.74 -13.17 -7.81
CA VAL A 158 -7.03 -12.19 -8.65
C VAL A 158 -7.99 -11.16 -9.23
N VAL A 159 -7.66 -9.88 -9.03
CA VAL A 159 -8.23 -8.73 -9.74
C VAL A 159 -7.12 -8.12 -10.57
N LYS A 160 -7.09 -8.35 -11.87
CA LYS A 160 -5.99 -7.87 -12.73
C LYS A 160 -6.01 -6.36 -12.92
N GLY A 161 -7.19 -5.77 -13.06
CA GLY A 161 -7.37 -4.32 -13.14
C GLY A 161 -7.42 -3.62 -11.79
N SER A 162 -8.02 -2.44 -11.76
CA SER A 162 -8.16 -1.62 -10.55
C SER A 162 -9.47 -1.90 -9.80
N ILE A 163 -9.49 -1.49 -8.53
CA ILE A 163 -10.70 -1.41 -7.71
C ILE A 163 -11.04 0.06 -7.49
N THR A 164 -12.26 0.46 -7.85
CA THR A 164 -12.78 1.80 -7.57
C THR A 164 -14.01 1.70 -6.65
N ILE A 165 -13.97 2.38 -5.52
CA ILE A 165 -15.11 2.55 -4.62
C ILE A 165 -15.40 4.04 -4.55
N ALA A 166 -16.47 4.46 -5.25
CA ALA A 166 -16.80 5.88 -5.43
C ALA A 166 -18.33 6.06 -5.42
N PRO A 167 -18.96 6.11 -4.24
CA PRO A 167 -20.39 6.40 -4.14
C PRO A 167 -20.69 7.81 -4.63
N THR A 168 -21.78 7.95 -5.40
CA THR A 168 -22.22 9.23 -6.01
C THR A 168 -23.43 9.85 -5.31
N SER A 169 -23.96 9.21 -4.27
CA SER A 169 -25.14 9.63 -3.55
C SER A 169 -24.90 9.71 -2.06
N THR A 170 -25.55 10.66 -1.42
CA THR A 170 -25.53 10.85 0.04
C THR A 170 -26.65 10.07 0.76
N THR A 171 -27.32 9.16 0.06
CA THR A 171 -28.46 8.43 0.60
C THR A 171 -28.06 7.55 1.79
N THR A 172 -28.87 7.68 2.86
CA THR A 172 -29.02 6.87 4.05
C THR A 172 -28.03 7.00 5.23
N GLN A 173 -28.51 6.58 6.39
CA GLN A 173 -27.99 6.87 7.73
C GLN A 173 -26.59 6.35 8.06
N ASN A 174 -26.03 5.43 7.29
CA ASN A 174 -24.66 4.93 7.46
C ASN A 174 -23.78 5.11 6.23
N ASN A 175 -24.12 5.95 5.33
CA ASN A 175 -23.38 6.54 4.20
C ASN A 175 -21.97 5.96 3.94
N ALA A 176 -21.84 4.66 3.69
CA ALA A 176 -20.57 4.06 3.35
C ALA A 176 -20.76 2.91 2.37
N SER A 177 -20.09 2.97 1.23
CA SER A 177 -19.91 1.83 0.34
C SER A 177 -18.68 1.06 0.77
N VAL A 178 -18.83 -0.22 1.04
CA VAL A 178 -17.76 -1.08 1.54
C VAL A 178 -17.66 -2.32 0.65
N LEU A 179 -16.45 -2.67 0.26
CA LEU A 179 -16.13 -3.96 -0.36
C LEU A 179 -15.21 -4.72 0.57
N THR A 180 -15.58 -5.95 0.91
CA THR A 180 -14.77 -6.83 1.75
C THR A 180 -14.24 -8.01 0.95
N PHE A 181 -12.95 -8.27 1.03
CA PHE A 181 -12.34 -9.52 0.61
C PHE A 181 -12.00 -10.36 1.84
N GLY A 182 -12.46 -11.60 1.83
CA GLY A 182 -12.27 -12.52 2.95
C GLY A 182 -13.58 -12.82 3.68
N GLY A 183 -13.54 -13.61 4.70
CA GLY A 183 -14.72 -14.09 5.39
C GLY A 183 -14.65 -13.95 6.91
N THR A 184 -15.82 -13.96 7.55
CA THR A 184 -15.96 -14.08 9.00
C THR A 184 -16.05 -15.55 9.41
N ASN A 185 -15.35 -15.89 10.46
CA ASN A 185 -15.55 -16.97 11.44
C ASN A 185 -15.68 -18.44 11.01
N THR A 186 -16.05 -18.82 9.80
CA THR A 186 -16.39 -20.22 9.51
C THR A 186 -15.91 -20.76 8.17
N GLY A 187 -14.82 -20.24 7.64
CA GLY A 187 -14.26 -20.68 6.35
C GLY A 187 -14.54 -19.70 5.23
N GLY A 188 -13.63 -19.60 4.32
CA GLY A 188 -13.73 -18.72 3.15
C GLY A 188 -12.65 -17.64 3.10
N PHE A 189 -11.52 -17.85 3.76
CA PHE A 189 -10.36 -16.98 3.57
C PHE A 189 -9.66 -17.32 2.25
N PHE A 190 -9.28 -16.30 1.51
CA PHE A 190 -8.36 -16.48 0.41
C PHE A 190 -6.98 -16.84 0.95
N LYS A 191 -6.28 -17.73 0.26
CA LYS A 191 -4.88 -18.03 0.53
C LYS A 191 -4.01 -16.84 0.11
N SER A 192 -4.35 -16.26 -1.06
CA SER A 192 -3.74 -15.03 -1.53
C SER A 192 -4.75 -14.17 -2.26
N LEU A 193 -4.50 -12.85 -2.25
CA LEU A 193 -5.25 -11.84 -2.99
C LEU A 193 -4.26 -10.98 -3.78
N SER A 194 -4.45 -10.90 -5.09
CA SER A 194 -3.66 -10.04 -5.99
C SER A 194 -4.57 -9.00 -6.63
N ILE A 195 -4.21 -7.72 -6.56
CA ILE A 195 -5.01 -6.62 -7.12
C ILE A 195 -4.11 -5.71 -7.94
N GLY A 196 -4.54 -5.35 -9.15
CA GLY A 196 -3.96 -4.25 -9.92
C GLY A 196 -2.71 -4.60 -10.72
N GLU A 197 -2.44 -5.87 -10.99
CA GLU A 197 -1.30 -6.27 -11.81
C GLU A 197 -1.31 -5.57 -13.18
N ASN A 198 -2.50 -5.42 -13.79
CA ASN A 198 -2.73 -4.73 -15.06
C ASN A 198 -3.43 -3.37 -14.88
N ALA A 199 -3.43 -2.78 -13.68
CA ALA A 199 -4.01 -1.46 -13.48
C ALA A 199 -3.34 -0.43 -14.41
N ALA A 200 -4.14 0.50 -14.93
CA ALA A 200 -3.65 1.54 -15.80
C ALA A 200 -2.71 2.51 -15.07
N VAL A 201 -1.73 3.01 -15.80
CA VAL A 201 -0.90 4.13 -15.31
C VAL A 201 -1.75 5.40 -15.40
N ASP A 202 -1.80 6.16 -14.33
CA ASP A 202 -2.40 7.49 -14.30
C ASP A 202 -1.42 8.49 -14.93
N ASP A 203 -1.78 9.06 -16.07
CA ASP A 203 -0.93 9.98 -16.82
C ASP A 203 -0.54 11.25 -16.03
N SER A 204 -1.37 11.63 -15.04
CA SER A 204 -1.10 12.80 -14.19
C SER A 204 -0.04 12.55 -13.12
N THR A 205 0.13 11.31 -12.69
CA THR A 205 1.03 10.91 -11.60
C THR A 205 2.20 10.06 -12.07
N GLY A 206 2.06 9.40 -13.23
CA GLY A 206 3.06 8.50 -13.81
C GLY A 206 3.15 7.13 -13.11
N TYR A 207 2.23 6.80 -12.20
CA TYR A 207 2.20 5.50 -11.54
C TYR A 207 0.84 4.80 -11.66
N LYS A 208 0.81 3.48 -11.43
CA LYS A 208 -0.42 2.69 -11.45
C LYS A 208 -1.26 2.98 -10.21
N THR A 209 -2.53 3.36 -10.40
CA THR A 209 -3.52 3.39 -9.32
C THR A 209 -4.31 2.09 -9.33
N ALA A 210 -3.96 1.18 -8.44
CA ALA A 210 -4.62 -0.13 -8.36
C ALA A 210 -5.90 -0.10 -7.51
N VAL A 211 -5.99 0.83 -6.55
CA VAL A 211 -7.18 1.05 -5.72
C VAL A 211 -7.46 2.53 -5.62
N TYR A 212 -8.70 2.92 -5.88
CA TYR A 212 -9.19 4.28 -5.69
C TYR A 212 -10.42 4.29 -4.77
N LEU A 213 -10.29 4.97 -3.65
CA LEU A 213 -11.35 5.15 -2.64
C LEU A 213 -11.73 6.61 -2.59
N ASP A 214 -12.91 6.95 -3.07
CA ASP A 214 -13.42 8.33 -3.13
C ASP A 214 -14.63 8.49 -2.21
N ALA A 215 -14.43 9.16 -1.11
CA ALA A 215 -15.47 9.46 -0.13
C ALA A 215 -16.09 10.87 -0.30
N SER A 216 -16.06 11.44 -1.50
CA SER A 216 -16.59 12.77 -1.77
C SER A 216 -18.06 12.93 -1.37
N TYR A 217 -18.87 11.89 -1.51
CA TYR A 217 -20.31 11.90 -1.20
C TYR A 217 -20.67 11.02 -0.01
N ALA A 218 -20.09 9.85 0.10
CA ALA A 218 -20.31 8.90 1.19
C ALA A 218 -19.00 8.19 1.53
N GLY A 219 -18.92 7.48 2.65
CA GLY A 219 -17.73 6.71 3.00
C GLY A 219 -17.39 5.67 1.93
N ALA A 220 -16.10 5.50 1.62
CA ALA A 220 -15.60 4.51 0.69
C ALA A 220 -14.58 3.61 1.39
N THR A 221 -14.86 2.33 1.52
CA THR A 221 -14.03 1.42 2.31
C THR A 221 -13.67 0.16 1.56
N LEU A 222 -12.38 -0.15 1.50
CA LEU A 222 -11.87 -1.46 1.13
C LEU A 222 -11.43 -2.21 2.40
N GLU A 223 -12.03 -3.36 2.65
CA GLU A 223 -11.67 -4.24 3.78
C GLU A 223 -10.94 -5.48 3.27
N LEU A 224 -9.69 -5.64 3.69
CA LEU A 224 -8.85 -6.82 3.43
C LEU A 224 -8.88 -7.69 4.68
N ALA A 225 -9.91 -8.55 4.77
CA ALA A 225 -10.24 -9.30 5.97
C ALA A 225 -9.56 -10.68 6.00
N GLY A 226 -8.26 -10.73 5.77
CA GLY A 226 -7.48 -11.95 5.80
C GLY A 226 -6.42 -11.94 6.90
N ALA A 227 -5.85 -13.12 7.15
CA ALA A 227 -4.75 -13.28 8.07
C ALA A 227 -3.85 -14.43 7.62
N ASN A 228 -2.59 -14.35 8.03
CA ASN A 228 -1.61 -15.35 7.69
C ASN A 228 -1.72 -16.58 8.62
N PRO A 229 -1.35 -17.77 8.14
CA PRO A 229 -1.07 -18.90 9.01
C PRO A 229 -0.03 -18.53 10.08
N ALA A 230 -0.08 -19.18 11.22
CA ALA A 230 0.87 -18.90 12.30
C ALA A 230 2.32 -19.10 11.82
N GLY A 231 3.14 -18.05 11.98
CA GLY A 231 4.55 -18.02 11.55
C GLY A 231 4.80 -17.73 10.07
N ASP A 232 3.75 -17.54 9.26
CA ASP A 232 3.88 -17.08 7.89
C ASP A 232 3.88 -15.55 7.86
N THR A 233 4.96 -14.95 7.38
CA THR A 233 5.16 -13.50 7.26
C THR A 233 5.07 -13.01 5.81
N SER A 234 4.65 -13.88 4.88
CA SER A 234 4.41 -13.48 3.49
C SER A 234 3.17 -12.59 3.38
N ASN A 235 3.13 -11.69 2.39
CA ASN A 235 1.93 -10.90 2.16
C ASN A 235 0.81 -11.77 1.57
N TRP A 236 -0.28 -11.97 2.31
CA TRP A 236 -1.46 -12.68 1.80
C TRP A 236 -2.25 -11.82 0.80
N ALA A 237 -2.18 -10.48 0.92
CA ALA A 237 -2.77 -9.55 -0.03
C ALA A 237 -1.70 -8.64 -0.62
N VAL A 238 -1.65 -8.55 -1.95
CA VAL A 238 -0.71 -7.72 -2.70
C VAL A 238 -1.49 -6.80 -3.65
N ILE A 239 -1.34 -5.50 -3.46
CA ILE A 239 -1.85 -4.47 -4.34
C ILE A 239 -0.68 -3.93 -5.16
N HIS A 240 -0.63 -4.27 -6.46
CA HIS A 240 0.49 -4.00 -7.37
C HIS A 240 0.60 -2.54 -7.84
N GLY A 241 -0.07 -1.62 -7.19
CA GLY A 241 -0.06 -0.19 -7.48
C GLY A 241 -0.43 0.62 -6.27
N VAL A 242 -0.61 1.91 -6.48
CA VAL A 242 -0.95 2.86 -5.42
C VAL A 242 -2.40 2.68 -4.98
N VAL A 243 -2.62 2.74 -3.67
CA VAL A 243 -3.93 2.96 -3.06
C VAL A 243 -4.12 4.45 -2.89
N LYS A 244 -5.01 5.04 -3.68
CA LYS A 244 -5.36 6.46 -3.63
C LYS A 244 -6.65 6.64 -2.83
N MET A 245 -6.63 7.51 -1.85
CA MET A 245 -7.76 7.76 -0.95
C MET A 245 -8.08 9.25 -0.88
N ASN A 246 -9.37 9.59 -1.05
CA ASN A 246 -9.88 10.96 -0.93
C ASN A 246 -11.02 11.00 0.08
N ASN A 247 -10.87 11.80 1.13
CA ASN A 247 -11.96 12.16 2.02
C ASN A 247 -12.87 13.19 1.36
N SER A 248 -14.08 13.37 1.91
CA SER A 248 -14.92 14.52 1.54
C SER A 248 -14.22 15.85 1.88
N ALA A 249 -14.52 16.89 1.12
CA ALA A 249 -13.91 18.21 1.29
C ALA A 249 -14.18 18.82 2.68
N ASP A 250 -15.30 18.49 3.31
CA ASP A 250 -15.67 18.90 4.66
C ASP A 250 -15.09 18.00 5.77
N GLY A 251 -14.38 16.93 5.40
CA GLY A 251 -13.80 15.97 6.33
C GLY A 251 -14.84 15.12 7.09
N SER A 252 -16.09 15.10 6.68
CA SER A 252 -17.15 14.34 7.35
C SER A 252 -17.26 12.89 6.89
N LYS A 253 -16.81 12.60 5.66
CA LYS A 253 -16.78 11.26 5.07
C LYS A 253 -15.36 10.82 4.81
N TYR A 254 -15.09 9.54 4.99
CA TYR A 254 -13.74 9.02 4.96
C TYR A 254 -13.58 7.92 3.94
N ALA A 255 -12.50 8.00 3.19
CA ALA A 255 -11.92 6.89 2.48
C ALA A 255 -11.15 6.03 3.47
N SER A 256 -11.37 4.72 3.48
CA SER A 256 -10.78 3.85 4.50
C SER A 256 -10.21 2.57 3.90
N LEU A 257 -8.98 2.26 4.27
CA LEU A 257 -8.36 0.95 4.05
C LEU A 257 -8.33 0.21 5.38
N LEU A 258 -9.12 -0.87 5.49
CA LEU A 258 -9.10 -1.76 6.64
C LEU A 258 -8.23 -2.97 6.34
N ILE A 259 -7.24 -3.22 7.19
CA ILE A 259 -6.31 -4.34 7.05
C ILE A 259 -6.38 -5.23 8.28
N GLY A 260 -6.50 -6.52 8.04
CA GLY A 260 -6.55 -7.52 9.09
C GLY A 260 -7.92 -7.63 9.74
N ARG A 261 -8.45 -8.81 9.67
CA ARG A 261 -9.55 -9.31 10.48
C ARG A 261 -9.29 -10.77 10.71
N ASN A 262 -9.27 -11.19 11.92
CA ASN A 262 -9.18 -12.61 12.16
C ASN A 262 -10.17 -13.06 13.23
N GLU A 263 -10.84 -14.15 12.91
CA GLU A 263 -11.63 -14.94 13.84
C GLU A 263 -11.63 -16.40 13.42
N GLU A 264 -10.50 -17.05 13.41
CA GLU A 264 -10.51 -18.50 13.43
C GLU A 264 -10.42 -18.97 14.89
N GLY A 265 -11.55 -19.39 15.45
CA GLY A 265 -11.61 -19.97 16.81
C GLY A 265 -11.19 -19.02 17.95
N GLY A 266 -11.36 -17.68 17.76
CA GLY A 266 -11.02 -16.69 18.79
C GLY A 266 -9.52 -16.46 18.98
N LYS A 267 -8.67 -16.91 18.06
CA LYS A 267 -7.23 -16.64 18.07
C LYS A 267 -6.89 -15.62 16.98
N PHE A 268 -6.30 -14.51 17.42
CA PHE A 268 -5.85 -13.45 16.53
C PHE A 268 -4.52 -13.85 15.89
N LYS A 269 -4.38 -13.56 14.61
CA LYS A 269 -3.16 -13.82 13.85
C LYS A 269 -2.74 -12.54 13.16
N ASP A 270 -1.46 -12.41 12.94
CA ASP A 270 -0.90 -11.32 12.17
C ASP A 270 -1.45 -11.31 10.74
N SER A 271 -1.60 -10.12 10.19
CA SER A 271 -2.04 -9.90 8.82
C SER A 271 -0.97 -9.11 8.05
N TYR A 272 -0.51 -9.63 6.95
CA TYR A 272 0.52 -8.99 6.11
C TYR A 272 -0.09 -8.60 4.78
N VAL A 273 -0.07 -7.29 4.49
CA VAL A 273 -0.60 -6.70 3.26
C VAL A 273 0.48 -5.83 2.63
N SER A 274 0.67 -5.93 1.31
CA SER A 274 1.58 -5.09 0.55
C SER A 274 0.81 -4.18 -0.40
N VAL A 275 1.25 -2.93 -0.52
CA VAL A 275 0.72 -1.94 -1.47
C VAL A 275 1.87 -1.28 -2.23
N GLY A 276 1.67 -0.94 -3.51
CA GLY A 276 2.66 -0.23 -4.32
C GLY A 276 2.84 1.23 -3.94
N GLY A 277 2.20 1.69 -2.90
CA GLY A 277 2.24 3.02 -2.30
C GLY A 277 0.87 3.46 -1.81
N LEU A 278 0.86 4.50 -0.99
CA LEU A 278 -0.35 5.06 -0.39
C LEU A 278 -0.39 6.56 -0.63
N SER A 279 -1.49 7.09 -1.16
CA SER A 279 -1.59 8.51 -1.48
C SER A 279 -2.93 9.14 -1.11
N GLY A 280 -2.92 10.47 -0.93
CA GLY A 280 -4.11 11.27 -0.64
C GLY A 280 -4.41 11.39 0.84
N THR A 281 -5.70 11.49 1.18
CA THR A 281 -6.21 11.66 2.54
C THR A 281 -7.16 10.51 2.87
N GLY A 282 -7.12 9.98 4.07
CA GLY A 282 -7.99 8.85 4.39
C GLY A 282 -7.69 8.27 5.76
N ARG A 283 -8.19 7.06 5.98
CA ARG A 283 -7.96 6.31 7.21
C ARG A 283 -7.38 4.95 6.91
N ILE A 284 -6.33 4.61 7.63
CA ILE A 284 -5.88 3.23 7.78
C ILE A 284 -6.52 2.73 9.08
N SER A 285 -7.19 1.60 9.03
CA SER A 285 -7.80 1.00 10.19
C SER A 285 -7.51 -0.48 10.25
N THR A 286 -7.44 -1.00 11.45
CA THR A 286 -7.37 -2.44 11.67
C THR A 286 -8.65 -2.88 12.35
N LYS A 287 -9.16 -4.03 11.96
CA LYS A 287 -10.36 -4.63 12.57
C LYS A 287 -9.98 -5.87 13.38
N LEU A 288 -8.82 -5.83 13.98
CA LEU A 288 -8.37 -6.90 14.86
C LEU A 288 -9.14 -6.78 16.17
N ILE A 289 -9.98 -7.76 16.45
CA ILE A 289 -10.59 -7.90 17.76
C ILE A 289 -9.52 -8.55 18.64
N SER A 290 -8.89 -7.80 19.53
CA SER A 290 -8.01 -8.40 20.52
C SER A 290 -8.73 -8.44 21.85
N ASP A 291 -8.78 -9.61 22.47
CA ASP A 291 -8.86 -9.62 23.92
C ASP A 291 -7.47 -9.21 24.48
N ALA A 292 -7.41 -8.83 25.74
CA ALA A 292 -6.19 -8.29 26.35
C ALA A 292 -5.00 -9.29 26.38
N SER A 293 -5.20 -10.53 25.95
CA SER A 293 -4.24 -11.64 26.04
C SER A 293 -3.57 -12.02 24.71
N ASN A 294 -4.09 -11.55 23.55
CA ASN A 294 -3.55 -11.90 22.23
C ASN A 294 -3.45 -10.63 21.35
N ALA A 295 -2.26 -10.05 21.29
CA ALA A 295 -1.99 -8.90 20.42
C ALA A 295 -1.54 -9.38 19.04
N ALA A 296 -2.46 -9.43 18.07
CA ALA A 296 -2.07 -9.56 16.66
C ALA A 296 -1.69 -8.20 16.08
N THR A 297 -0.84 -8.21 15.06
CA THR A 297 -0.38 -7.00 14.37
C THR A 297 -0.77 -7.04 12.90
N SER A 298 -1.26 -5.91 12.39
CA SER A 298 -1.46 -5.69 10.96
C SER A 298 -0.22 -5.03 10.38
N TYR A 299 0.49 -5.74 9.51
CA TYR A 299 1.67 -5.25 8.80
C TYR A 299 1.25 -4.70 7.45
N LEU A 300 1.57 -3.43 7.20
CA LEU A 300 1.39 -2.77 5.91
C LEU A 300 2.75 -2.49 5.29
N THR A 301 3.06 -3.20 4.21
CA THR A 301 4.29 -3.04 3.46
C THR A 301 4.08 -2.08 2.29
N PHE A 302 4.92 -1.07 2.19
CA PHE A 302 5.03 -0.17 1.05
C PHE A 302 6.09 -0.69 0.10
N SER A 303 5.67 -1.16 -1.07
CA SER A 303 6.53 -1.68 -2.14
C SER A 303 6.55 -0.75 -3.35
N ASN A 304 6.67 0.57 -3.09
CA ASN A 304 6.78 1.59 -4.12
C ASN A 304 7.89 1.24 -5.11
N ALA A 305 7.58 1.19 -6.40
CA ALA A 305 8.59 1.00 -7.43
C ALA A 305 9.54 2.21 -7.48
N GLU A 306 10.71 2.04 -8.08
CA GLU A 306 11.64 3.13 -8.33
C GLU A 306 10.94 4.28 -9.09
N GLY A 307 11.15 5.52 -8.63
CA GLY A 307 10.50 6.72 -9.16
C GLY A 307 9.06 6.94 -8.72
N VAL A 308 8.44 5.99 -8.03
CA VAL A 308 7.10 6.16 -7.45
C VAL A 308 7.21 6.83 -6.09
N ASN A 309 6.80 8.11 -6.04
CA ASN A 309 6.82 8.91 -4.82
C ASN A 309 5.39 9.24 -4.41
N THR A 310 4.96 8.73 -3.27
CA THR A 310 3.58 8.88 -2.79
C THR A 310 3.52 9.53 -1.43
N THR A 311 2.49 10.36 -1.23
CA THR A 311 2.25 11.04 0.05
C THR A 311 0.84 10.73 0.56
N PHE A 312 0.79 10.25 1.78
CA PHE A 312 -0.45 10.03 2.51
C PHE A 312 -0.54 10.98 3.71
N ASN A 313 -1.51 11.88 3.65
CA ASN A 313 -1.84 12.85 4.70
C ASN A 313 -3.12 12.42 5.41
N GLY A 314 -3.05 11.34 6.15
CA GLY A 314 -4.24 10.71 6.71
C GLY A 314 -4.13 10.39 8.20
N THR A 315 -5.01 9.50 8.65
CA THR A 315 -5.07 9.08 10.04
C THR A 315 -5.02 7.56 10.17
N ILE A 316 -4.45 7.10 11.28
CA ILE A 316 -4.61 5.71 11.70
C ILE A 316 -5.66 5.70 12.80
N VAL A 317 -6.71 4.94 12.61
CA VAL A 317 -7.83 4.89 13.55
C VAL A 317 -8.11 3.48 14.03
N ARG A 318 -8.48 3.35 15.28
CA ARG A 318 -9.03 2.10 15.79
C ARG A 318 -10.43 1.90 15.22
N ALA A 319 -10.70 0.70 14.73
CA ALA A 319 -12.05 0.34 14.33
C ALA A 319 -13.02 0.36 15.52
N ASN A 320 -12.53 0.08 16.71
CA ASN A 320 -13.30 0.15 17.95
C ASN A 320 -12.39 0.52 19.14
N LYS A 321 -12.87 1.41 20.01
CA LYS A 321 -12.14 1.87 21.22
C LYS A 321 -11.75 0.76 22.20
N ASN A 322 -12.40 -0.41 22.12
CA ASN A 322 -12.16 -1.55 23.00
C ASN A 322 -11.06 -2.49 22.47
N TYR A 323 -10.51 -2.22 21.29
CA TYR A 323 -9.51 -3.07 20.65
C TYR A 323 -8.11 -2.47 20.78
N LYS A 324 -7.12 -3.33 20.99
CA LYS A 324 -5.71 -2.97 20.84
C LYS A 324 -5.33 -3.24 19.39
N ASP A 325 -5.49 -2.24 18.55
CA ASP A 325 -5.12 -2.37 17.14
C ASP A 325 -3.63 -2.06 17.01
N ASN A 326 -2.83 -3.06 16.69
CA ASN A 326 -1.42 -2.88 16.41
C ASN A 326 -1.24 -2.79 14.90
N VAL A 327 -0.63 -1.70 14.44
CA VAL A 327 -0.21 -1.50 13.05
C VAL A 327 1.31 -1.40 13.02
N ALA A 328 1.94 -2.10 12.09
CA ALA A 328 3.35 -1.93 11.79
C ALA A 328 3.51 -1.55 10.31
N PHE A 329 4.40 -0.61 10.03
CA PHE A 329 4.75 -0.21 8.67
C PHE A 329 6.08 -0.79 8.27
N ILE A 330 6.16 -1.25 7.02
CA ILE A 330 7.39 -1.77 6.42
C ILE A 330 7.61 -1.04 5.10
N MET A 331 8.72 -0.33 4.95
CA MET A 331 9.15 0.20 3.67
C MET A 331 10.13 -0.79 3.04
N ASP A 332 9.71 -1.41 1.92
CA ASP A 332 10.50 -2.44 1.22
C ASP A 332 10.46 -2.26 -0.31
N GLY A 333 10.05 -1.09 -0.79
CA GLY A 333 10.09 -0.69 -2.20
C GLY A 333 11.29 0.22 -2.50
N ALA A 334 11.65 0.37 -3.78
CA ALA A 334 12.76 1.24 -4.19
C ALA A 334 12.40 2.74 -4.28
N GLY A 335 11.10 3.06 -4.26
CA GLY A 335 10.59 4.43 -4.35
C GLY A 335 10.50 5.13 -2.99
N THR A 336 9.62 6.14 -2.91
CA THR A 336 9.44 6.95 -1.70
C THR A 336 8.00 6.88 -1.19
N GLN A 337 7.83 6.65 0.09
CA GLN A 337 6.56 6.81 0.80
C GLN A 337 6.68 7.91 1.84
N THR A 338 5.79 8.89 1.77
CA THR A 338 5.62 9.89 2.83
C THR A 338 4.34 9.57 3.62
N LEU A 339 4.46 9.45 4.93
CA LEU A 339 3.35 9.29 5.86
C LEU A 339 3.31 10.50 6.80
N SER A 340 2.46 11.46 6.48
CA SER A 340 2.16 12.61 7.34
C SER A 340 0.87 12.34 8.09
N LEU A 341 1.00 11.78 9.28
CA LEU A 341 -0.14 11.27 10.05
C LEU A 341 -0.65 12.32 11.04
N SER A 342 -1.89 12.74 10.85
CA SER A 342 -2.60 13.58 11.81
C SER A 342 -3.44 12.72 12.74
N ARG A 343 -3.29 12.86 14.05
CA ARG A 343 -3.97 12.10 15.11
C ARG A 343 -3.83 10.59 14.99
N ASN A 344 -2.92 10.07 15.75
CA ASN A 344 -2.73 8.63 15.90
C ASN A 344 -3.61 8.13 17.05
N THR A 345 -4.76 7.52 16.75
CA THR A 345 -5.62 6.89 17.75
C THR A 345 -5.40 5.39 17.88
N ALA A 346 -4.68 4.78 16.93
CA ALA A 346 -4.25 3.38 16.95
C ALA A 346 -2.78 3.28 17.38
N GLY A 347 -2.39 2.18 17.99
CA GLY A 347 -0.99 1.92 18.32
C GLY A 347 -0.21 1.55 17.06
N VAL A 348 0.63 2.44 16.55
CA VAL A 348 1.71 2.03 15.66
C VAL A 348 2.77 1.38 16.54
N VAL A 349 2.96 0.08 16.34
CA VAL A 349 3.87 -0.72 17.20
C VAL A 349 5.26 -0.87 16.61
N GLY A 350 5.45 -0.45 15.35
CA GLY A 350 6.76 -0.50 14.73
C GLY A 350 6.78 0.10 13.32
N VAL A 351 7.96 0.56 12.96
CA VAL A 351 8.31 1.00 11.60
C VAL A 351 9.62 0.32 11.23
N THR A 352 9.63 -0.38 10.10
CA THR A 352 10.83 -1.03 9.57
C THR A 352 11.14 -0.46 8.18
N VAL A 353 12.39 -0.05 7.96
CA VAL A 353 12.86 0.39 6.64
C VAL A 353 13.93 -0.57 6.15
N LYS A 354 13.67 -1.25 5.03
CA LYS A 354 14.56 -2.20 4.37
C LYS A 354 15.16 -1.60 3.11
N ASN A 355 14.32 -0.96 2.28
CA ASN A 355 14.72 -0.38 1.01
C ASN A 355 13.98 0.95 0.79
N GLY A 356 14.39 1.72 -0.25
CA GLY A 356 13.77 2.99 -0.64
C GLY A 356 13.81 4.05 0.44
N THR A 357 12.82 4.94 0.43
CA THR A 357 12.76 6.07 1.36
C THR A 357 11.42 6.14 2.07
N LEU A 358 11.44 6.23 3.39
CA LEU A 358 10.27 6.52 4.21
C LEU A 358 10.43 7.86 4.91
N TYR A 359 9.56 8.81 4.58
CA TYR A 359 9.36 10.02 5.39
C TYR A 359 8.17 9.82 6.31
N TYR A 360 8.34 10.11 7.59
CA TYR A 360 7.35 9.76 8.60
C TYR A 360 7.21 10.86 9.65
N ASN A 361 5.96 11.17 10.02
CA ASN A 361 5.69 11.86 11.25
C ASN A 361 4.52 11.21 12.00
N ASN A 362 4.48 11.44 13.29
CA ASN A 362 3.35 11.09 14.15
C ASN A 362 3.32 11.99 15.37
N GLU A 363 2.14 12.16 15.94
CA GLU A 363 1.92 12.96 17.14
C GLU A 363 2.13 12.17 18.46
N SER A 364 2.52 10.89 18.37
CA SER A 364 2.71 10.01 19.52
C SER A 364 3.70 8.89 19.20
N SER A 365 4.35 8.36 20.23
CA SER A 365 5.33 7.28 20.06
C SER A 365 4.79 6.10 19.23
N SER A 366 5.62 5.62 18.30
CA SER A 366 5.32 4.58 17.32
C SER A 366 5.98 3.24 17.60
N GLY A 367 6.22 2.91 18.86
CA GLY A 367 6.89 1.66 19.19
C GLY A 367 8.34 1.65 18.70
N LYS A 368 8.76 0.63 17.93
CA LYS A 368 10.16 0.45 17.54
C LYS A 368 10.44 0.88 16.10
N LEU A 369 11.48 1.70 15.89
CA LEU A 369 12.09 1.91 14.57
C LEU A 369 13.17 0.87 14.33
N VAL A 370 13.12 0.19 13.18
CA VAL A 370 14.14 -0.76 12.73
C VAL A 370 14.65 -0.33 11.36
N MET A 371 15.92 0.02 11.30
CA MET A 371 16.62 0.37 10.06
C MET A 371 17.51 -0.79 9.63
N GLU A 372 17.11 -1.47 8.55
CA GLU A 372 17.88 -2.56 7.92
C GLU A 372 18.58 -2.07 6.64
N GLY A 373 18.04 -1.01 6.00
CA GLY A 373 18.54 -0.41 4.78
C GLY A 373 17.75 0.84 4.41
N GLY A 374 17.82 1.29 3.14
CA GLY A 374 17.07 2.43 2.64
C GLY A 374 17.37 3.76 3.35
N LYS A 375 16.38 4.66 3.33
CA LYS A 375 16.45 5.97 3.99
C LYS A 375 15.24 6.19 4.89
N PHE A 376 15.46 6.83 6.03
CA PHE A 376 14.40 7.26 6.93
C PHE A 376 14.58 8.74 7.28
N GLY A 377 13.49 9.52 7.22
CA GLY A 377 13.48 10.93 7.62
C GLY A 377 12.19 11.31 8.32
N ALA A 378 12.26 12.29 9.22
CA ALA A 378 11.08 12.96 9.74
C ALA A 378 10.52 13.93 8.70
N VAL A 379 9.21 14.22 8.74
CA VAL A 379 8.54 15.16 7.83
C VAL A 379 7.43 15.90 8.58
N ASN A 380 7.30 17.22 8.32
CA ASN A 380 6.26 18.06 8.93
C ASN A 380 6.20 17.99 10.46
N GLY A 381 7.35 17.89 11.11
CA GLY A 381 7.50 17.78 12.56
C GLY A 381 8.44 16.66 12.98
N SER A 382 8.18 16.04 14.12
CA SER A 382 9.03 14.98 14.66
C SER A 382 8.47 13.59 14.37
N ALA A 383 9.38 12.63 14.20
CA ALA A 383 9.08 11.20 14.22
C ALA A 383 9.47 10.63 15.60
N GLU A 384 8.49 10.17 16.36
CA GLU A 384 8.68 9.73 17.74
C GLU A 384 8.54 8.21 17.90
N PHE A 385 9.52 7.58 18.58
CA PHE A 385 9.58 6.13 18.79
C PHE A 385 9.93 5.78 20.25
N ASP A 386 9.46 4.62 20.72
CA ASP A 386 9.85 4.06 22.01
C ASP A 386 11.30 3.62 22.03
N SER A 387 11.79 3.05 20.92
CA SER A 387 13.19 2.61 20.75
C SER A 387 13.57 2.56 19.27
N ALA A 388 14.86 2.48 18.98
CA ALA A 388 15.35 2.30 17.63
C ALA A 388 16.53 1.33 17.57
N VAL A 389 16.61 0.57 16.48
CA VAL A 389 17.77 -0.28 16.12
C VAL A 389 18.21 0.08 14.71
N TRP A 390 19.50 0.43 14.58
CA TRP A 390 20.11 0.80 13.32
C TRP A 390 21.13 -0.24 12.91
N SER A 391 20.77 -1.09 11.93
CA SER A 391 21.62 -2.12 11.37
C SER A 391 22.02 -1.85 9.91
N GLY A 392 21.51 -0.76 9.32
CA GLY A 392 21.81 -0.34 7.95
C GLY A 392 21.02 0.89 7.53
N GLY A 393 21.28 1.40 6.33
CA GLY A 393 20.56 2.53 5.75
C GLY A 393 21.03 3.90 6.25
N LYS A 394 20.30 4.95 5.87
CA LYS A 394 20.65 6.35 6.06
C LYS A 394 19.53 7.12 6.74
N ILE A 395 19.91 8.19 7.43
CA ILE A 395 18.98 9.22 7.90
C ILE A 395 18.90 10.29 6.83
N SER A 396 17.69 10.72 6.45
CA SER A 396 17.47 11.76 5.46
C SER A 396 16.90 13.02 6.13
N TYR A 397 17.44 14.17 5.76
CA TYR A 397 16.94 15.49 6.13
C TYR A 397 16.56 16.27 4.86
N ALA A 398 15.43 15.91 4.25
CA ALA A 398 14.97 16.49 3.00
C ALA A 398 14.45 17.93 3.13
N ASN A 399 13.97 18.33 4.29
CA ASN A 399 13.33 19.64 4.54
C ASN A 399 14.31 20.71 5.06
N HIS A 400 15.45 20.83 4.41
CA HIS A 400 16.47 21.83 4.74
C HIS A 400 16.02 23.31 4.57
N GLU A 401 14.88 23.57 3.92
CA GLU A 401 14.29 24.93 3.88
C GLU A 401 13.93 25.45 5.29
N ALA A 402 13.78 24.57 6.28
CA ALA A 402 13.54 24.93 7.65
C ALA A 402 14.80 25.36 8.43
N PHE A 403 16.01 25.12 7.91
CA PHE A 403 17.25 25.44 8.62
C PHE A 403 17.45 26.94 8.89
N PRO A 404 17.22 27.88 7.97
CA PRO A 404 17.31 29.31 8.32
C PRO A 404 16.12 29.75 9.17
N GLY A 405 16.21 29.58 10.51
CA GLY A 405 15.25 30.09 11.48
C GLY A 405 14.13 29.16 11.92
N GLY A 406 14.11 27.89 11.49
CA GLY A 406 13.19 26.85 11.96
C GLY A 406 13.86 25.81 12.86
N THR A 407 13.08 25.10 13.67
CA THR A 407 13.52 23.84 14.28
C THR A 407 13.54 22.78 13.22
N PRO A 408 14.68 22.11 12.95
CA PRO A 408 14.70 21.00 12.01
C PRO A 408 13.79 19.87 12.48
N GLU A 409 13.26 19.12 11.56
CA GLU A 409 12.50 17.91 11.86
C GLU A 409 13.41 16.94 12.60
N MET A 410 12.95 16.42 13.71
CA MET A 410 13.77 15.63 14.63
C MET A 410 13.23 14.21 14.78
N ILE A 411 14.15 13.24 14.86
CA ILE A 411 13.83 11.87 15.26
C ILE A 411 13.95 11.78 16.78
N ILE A 412 12.86 11.43 17.46
CA ILE A 412 12.82 11.31 18.92
C ILE A 412 12.72 9.83 19.28
N ILE A 413 13.68 9.34 20.07
CA ILE A 413 13.73 7.98 20.57
C ILE A 413 13.67 8.07 22.10
N ASN A 414 12.50 7.79 22.66
CA ASN A 414 12.26 7.95 24.11
C ASN A 414 13.08 7.00 24.97
N GLY A 415 13.42 5.82 24.44
CA GLY A 415 14.22 4.81 25.11
C GLY A 415 15.58 4.60 24.47
N GLU A 416 15.91 3.33 24.18
CA GLU A 416 17.22 2.96 23.67
C GLU A 416 17.34 3.17 22.15
N PHE A 417 18.39 3.88 21.76
CA PHE A 417 18.88 3.92 20.39
C PHE A 417 20.09 2.98 20.27
N GLU A 418 19.93 1.87 19.59
CA GLU A 418 20.98 0.87 19.35
C GLU A 418 21.59 1.03 17.97
N LYS A 419 22.90 1.21 17.88
CA LYS A 419 23.68 1.09 16.66
C LYS A 419 24.17 -0.36 16.58
N ALA A 420 23.58 -1.14 15.70
CA ALA A 420 23.87 -2.57 15.53
C ALA A 420 24.72 -2.87 14.29
N LEU A 421 25.25 -1.83 13.62
CA LEU A 421 26.16 -1.95 12.48
C LEU A 421 27.60 -1.58 12.88
N ASP A 422 28.54 -2.18 12.18
CA ASP A 422 29.94 -1.75 12.19
C ASP A 422 30.11 -0.58 11.20
N GLY A 423 30.70 0.55 11.65
CA GLY A 423 30.90 1.74 10.83
C GLY A 423 29.96 2.89 11.17
N GLN A 424 29.85 3.86 10.26
CA GLN A 424 29.13 5.10 10.48
C GLN A 424 27.71 5.04 9.92
N ILE A 425 26.79 5.74 10.58
CA ILE A 425 25.43 6.02 10.09
C ILE A 425 25.54 7.24 9.17
N ALA A 426 25.15 7.08 7.91
CA ALA A 426 25.13 8.20 6.98
C ALA A 426 23.91 9.11 7.25
N ILE A 427 24.17 10.41 7.31
CA ILE A 427 23.14 11.46 7.36
C ILE A 427 23.15 12.16 6.02
N ASP A 428 22.09 11.94 5.25
CA ASP A 428 21.92 12.49 3.90
C ASP A 428 21.22 13.85 3.99
N PHE A 429 21.92 14.91 3.65
CA PHE A 429 21.39 16.29 3.67
C PHE A 429 20.71 16.68 2.33
N GLU A 430 20.49 15.71 1.43
CA GLU A 430 19.72 15.86 0.19
C GLU A 430 20.17 17.04 -0.70
N GLY A 431 21.46 17.38 -0.63
CA GLY A 431 22.06 18.44 -1.43
C GLY A 431 21.97 19.84 -0.80
N LEU A 432 21.70 19.94 0.50
CA LEU A 432 21.73 21.18 1.26
C LEU A 432 23.01 21.97 0.98
N ASP A 433 22.86 23.23 0.58
CA ASP A 433 23.92 24.21 0.55
C ASP A 433 23.97 24.92 1.91
N ALA A 434 24.98 24.61 2.70
CA ALA A 434 25.10 25.12 4.05
C ALA A 434 25.99 26.38 4.16
N THR A 435 26.22 27.11 3.06
CA THR A 435 27.06 28.34 3.07
C THR A 435 26.59 29.33 4.12
N ASP A 436 25.29 29.59 4.20
CA ASP A 436 24.69 30.55 5.12
C ASP A 436 24.47 29.98 6.55
N LEU A 437 24.82 28.72 6.76
CA LEU A 437 24.64 27.99 8.02
C LEU A 437 25.98 27.76 8.75
N ILE A 438 27.08 28.31 8.23
CA ILE A 438 28.40 28.14 8.84
C ILE A 438 28.43 28.71 10.25
N GLY A 439 28.77 27.87 11.21
CA GLY A 439 28.78 28.20 12.65
C GLY A 439 27.46 27.89 13.37
N ASP A 440 26.39 27.61 12.64
CA ASP A 440 25.12 27.24 13.25
C ASP A 440 25.10 25.74 13.62
N SER A 441 24.31 25.43 14.64
CA SER A 441 24.15 24.07 15.15
C SER A 441 22.68 23.68 15.22
N PHE A 442 22.37 22.46 14.83
CA PHE A 442 21.00 21.92 14.77
C PHE A 442 20.91 20.56 15.47
N TYR A 443 19.78 20.31 16.10
CA TYR A 443 19.48 19.03 16.72
C TYR A 443 18.85 18.09 15.70
N LEU A 444 19.35 16.86 15.60
CA LEU A 444 18.94 15.88 14.60
C LEU A 444 18.18 14.70 15.21
N ILE A 445 18.70 14.15 16.31
CA ILE A 445 18.16 12.97 16.98
C ILE A 445 18.17 13.23 18.48
N SER A 446 17.08 12.86 19.15
CA SER A 446 17.05 12.76 20.62
C SER A 446 16.92 11.29 21.01
N ALA A 447 17.72 10.82 21.96
CA ALA A 447 17.70 9.44 22.44
C ALA A 447 17.74 9.40 23.98
N GLY A 448 16.91 8.58 24.60
CA GLY A 448 16.90 8.37 26.04
C GLY A 448 18.20 7.71 26.52
N THR A 449 18.59 6.65 25.86
CA THR A 449 19.86 5.94 26.08
C THR A 449 20.48 5.54 24.75
N ARG A 450 21.78 5.25 24.75
CA ARG A 450 22.53 4.90 23.55
C ARG A 450 23.28 3.59 23.77
N LYS A 451 23.32 2.73 22.76
CA LYS A 451 24.01 1.45 22.78
C LYS A 451 24.78 1.23 21.48
N GLY A 452 26.04 0.84 21.56
CA GLY A 452 26.90 0.60 20.40
C GLY A 452 27.47 1.86 19.75
N PHE A 453 27.30 3.03 20.38
CA PHE A 453 27.89 4.29 19.93
C PHE A 453 29.21 4.55 20.64
N LEU A 454 30.11 5.24 19.94
CA LEU A 454 31.40 5.69 20.45
C LEU A 454 31.26 7.02 21.23
N ASP A 455 32.33 7.44 21.90
CA ASP A 455 32.35 8.70 22.64
C ASP A 455 32.33 9.92 21.70
N ASP A 456 33.05 9.82 20.57
CA ASP A 456 33.05 10.84 19.52
C ASP A 456 31.96 10.52 18.47
N ALA A 457 30.99 11.40 18.33
CA ALA A 457 29.91 11.22 17.39
C ALA A 457 30.36 11.21 15.91
N ASN A 458 31.49 11.84 15.59
CA ASN A 458 32.06 11.81 14.23
C ASN A 458 32.58 10.42 13.83
N ASP A 459 32.85 9.54 14.80
CA ASP A 459 33.17 8.15 14.53
C ASP A 459 31.91 7.31 14.23
N ASP A 460 30.75 7.79 14.63
CA ASP A 460 29.46 7.11 14.45
C ASP A 460 28.62 7.65 13.29
N PHE A 461 28.84 8.91 12.88
CA PHE A 461 28.04 9.57 11.86
C PHE A 461 28.90 10.19 10.76
N ILE A 462 28.38 10.18 9.54
CA ILE A 462 28.99 10.81 8.39
C ILE A 462 27.95 11.61 7.58
N ALA A 463 28.30 12.82 7.17
CA ALA A 463 27.46 13.63 6.29
C ALA A 463 27.59 13.18 4.83
N GLU A 464 26.47 13.04 4.14
CA GLU A 464 26.38 12.83 2.71
C GLU A 464 25.58 13.95 2.05
N ASN A 465 25.84 14.23 0.77
CA ASN A 465 25.12 15.21 -0.05
C ASN A 465 25.01 16.61 0.57
N LEU A 466 26.02 17.02 1.37
CA LEU A 466 26.19 18.35 1.93
C LEU A 466 27.08 19.18 0.99
N LYS A 467 26.72 20.43 0.71
CA LYS A 467 27.49 21.34 -0.14
C LYS A 467 28.03 22.50 0.66
N ASN A 468 29.25 22.92 0.31
CA ASN A 468 29.91 24.13 0.79
C ASN A 468 30.17 24.19 2.32
N ALA A 469 30.01 23.08 3.01
CA ALA A 469 30.30 22.97 4.44
C ALA A 469 30.81 21.55 4.80
N LEU A 470 31.46 21.47 5.98
CA LEU A 470 31.73 20.23 6.68
C LEU A 470 30.75 20.10 7.83
N ALA A 471 30.26 18.91 8.10
CA ALA A 471 29.45 18.62 9.26
C ALA A 471 30.30 18.07 10.38
N ASP A 472 30.11 18.60 11.58
CA ASP A 472 30.72 18.12 12.81
C ASP A 472 29.59 17.65 13.75
N PHE A 473 29.65 16.39 14.15
CA PHE A 473 28.61 15.74 14.95
C PHE A 473 29.05 15.63 16.40
N ALA A 474 28.16 16.02 17.31
CA ALA A 474 28.42 15.90 18.74
C ALA A 474 27.17 15.44 19.49
N TRP A 475 27.37 14.61 20.51
CA TRP A 475 26.31 14.31 21.48
C TRP A 475 26.30 15.36 22.58
N ASN A 476 25.22 16.12 22.69
CA ASN A 476 24.95 17.04 23.77
C ASN A 476 23.90 16.42 24.70
N GLY A 477 24.36 15.73 25.75
CA GLY A 477 23.50 14.89 26.57
C GLY A 477 22.92 13.71 25.77
N GLY A 478 21.62 13.63 25.67
CA GLY A 478 20.90 12.63 24.87
C GLY A 478 20.61 13.04 23.42
N THR A 479 21.07 14.23 22.99
CA THR A 479 20.70 14.78 21.67
C THR A 479 21.92 14.85 20.74
N LEU A 480 21.81 14.27 19.56
CA LEU A 480 22.77 14.42 18.48
C LEU A 480 22.60 15.80 17.84
N GLN A 481 23.68 16.55 17.80
CA GLN A 481 23.79 17.86 17.21
C GLN A 481 24.71 17.82 16.01
N VAL A 482 24.40 18.57 14.97
CA VAL A 482 25.30 18.86 13.84
C VAL A 482 25.67 20.32 13.88
N THR A 483 26.95 20.64 13.64
CA THR A 483 27.47 21.99 13.45
C THR A 483 28.07 22.07 12.06
N PHE A 484 27.71 23.10 11.28
CA PHE A 484 28.29 23.27 9.96
C PHE A 484 29.53 24.17 10.03
N ASN A 485 30.64 23.67 9.55
CA ASN A 485 31.94 24.30 9.55
C ASN A 485 32.36 24.69 8.13
N GLN A 486 33.14 25.74 8.01
CA GLN A 486 33.68 26.20 6.72
C GLN A 486 34.60 25.12 6.12
N VAL A 487 34.44 24.87 4.83
CA VAL A 487 35.43 24.07 4.07
C VAL A 487 36.74 24.87 4.00
N PRO A 488 37.90 24.33 4.47
CA PRO A 488 39.17 25.03 4.36
C PRO A 488 39.47 25.43 2.94
N GLU A 489 39.85 26.69 2.71
CA GLU A 489 40.22 27.14 1.38
C GLU A 489 41.49 26.39 0.86
N PRO A 490 41.60 26.16 -0.44
CA PRO A 490 42.79 25.51 -1.00
C PRO A 490 44.12 26.20 -0.63
N ALA A 491 44.08 27.51 -0.43
CA ALA A 491 45.22 28.32 0.03
C ALA A 491 45.64 27.96 1.47
N GLU A 492 44.67 27.72 2.37
CA GLU A 492 44.96 27.31 3.75
C GLU A 492 45.57 25.90 3.80
N ILE A 493 45.03 24.97 3.00
CA ILE A 493 45.58 23.61 2.86
C ILE A 493 47.01 23.67 2.30
N ALA A 494 47.26 24.49 1.28
CA ALA A 494 48.58 24.66 0.70
C ALA A 494 49.56 25.27 1.71
N ALA A 495 49.14 26.26 2.50
CA ALA A 495 49.94 26.86 3.57
C ALA A 495 50.29 25.84 4.66
N PHE A 496 49.34 25.01 5.08
CA PHE A 496 49.55 23.95 6.06
C PHE A 496 50.54 22.86 5.55
N ILE A 497 50.37 22.40 4.31
CA ILE A 497 51.28 21.45 3.67
C ILE A 497 52.68 22.07 3.51
N GLY A 498 52.74 23.34 3.12
CA GLY A 498 53.98 24.09 3.02
C GLY A 498 54.73 24.22 4.36
N ALA A 499 53.97 24.50 5.44
CA ALA A 499 54.55 24.56 6.80
C ALA A 499 55.07 23.20 7.27
N LEU A 500 54.33 22.10 7.02
CA LEU A 500 54.79 20.73 7.32
C LEU A 500 56.05 20.39 6.50
N ALA A 501 56.09 20.69 5.22
CA ALA A 501 57.24 20.44 4.37
C ALA A 501 58.48 21.20 4.88
N LEU A 502 58.30 22.46 5.33
CA LEU A 502 59.37 23.27 5.92
C LEU A 502 59.87 22.66 7.26
N ILE A 503 58.97 22.19 8.12
CA ILE A 503 59.37 21.49 9.37
C ILE A 503 60.19 20.25 9.07
N PHE A 504 59.78 19.44 8.10
CA PHE A 504 60.53 18.27 7.69
C PHE A 504 61.91 18.64 7.09
N ALA A 505 61.98 19.69 6.29
CA ALA A 505 63.25 20.17 5.71
C ALA A 505 64.22 20.66 6.81
N ILE A 506 63.74 21.39 7.81
CA ILE A 506 64.54 21.85 8.96
C ILE A 506 65.05 20.67 9.80
N ARG A 507 64.20 19.67 10.08
CA ARG A 507 64.59 18.47 10.81
C ARG A 507 65.68 17.68 10.06
N ARG A 508 65.60 17.62 8.74
CA ARG A 508 66.57 16.90 7.91
C ARG A 508 67.94 17.60 7.85
N ARG A 509 67.99 18.92 8.01
CA ARG A 509 69.24 19.71 8.06
C ARG A 509 69.94 19.66 9.42
N ARG A 510 69.24 19.20 10.50
CA ARG A 510 69.80 19.08 11.84
C ARG A 510 70.34 17.68 12.17
N LYS A 511 70.27 16.74 11.24
CA LYS A 511 70.95 15.43 11.25
C LYS A 511 72.12 15.48 10.27
#